data_5f671346530da284d73be06bc7a5774b
#
_entry.id   5f671346530da284d73be06bc7a5774b
#
_cell.length_a   1.000
_cell.length_b   1.000
_cell.length_c   1.000
_cell.angle_alpha   90.00
_cell.angle_beta   90.00
_cell.angle_gamma   90.00
#
_symmetry.space_group_name_H-M   'P 1'
#
loop_
_entity.id
_entity.type
_entity.pdbx_description
1 polymer ?
#
loop_
_entity_poly.entity_id
_entity_poly.type
_entity_poly.pdbx_seq_one_letter_code
_entity_poly.pdbx_strand_id
1 'polypeptide(L)'
;ATACVVAFGAPGDTPAAQALELADGMWQEAGRLGAGIVGGDLVSAPQWVISVTALGDLAGRAPVLRAGARPGDTFAVAGELGRSAAGHHLWHNGIDGFDALRRRHLVPKPPYGQGRVAADGGATAMTDVSDGLLADLGHIAEASGVGINVSTAALTADRDALSAAAAAADADVWA
;
A
#
# COMPACT_ATOMS: atom_id res chain seq x y z
N ALA A 1 -1.55 -14.03 0.06
CA ALA A 1 -2.92 -14.36 -0.32
C ALA A 1 -2.91 -15.65 -1.14
N THR A 2 -3.99 -16.43 -1.04
CA THR A 2 -4.18 -17.67 -1.80
C THR A 2 -5.39 -17.55 -2.74
N ALA A 3 -6.35 -16.71 -2.38
CA ALA A 3 -7.54 -16.46 -3.17
C ALA A 3 -8.08 -15.04 -2.87
N CYS A 4 -8.91 -14.53 -3.76
CA CYS A 4 -9.73 -13.35 -3.49
C CYS A 4 -11.11 -13.46 -4.13
N VAL A 5 -12.04 -12.69 -3.60
CA VAL A 5 -13.36 -12.43 -4.21
C VAL A 5 -13.49 -10.94 -4.47
N VAL A 6 -14.17 -10.57 -5.56
CA VAL A 6 -14.29 -9.18 -6.02
C VAL A 6 -15.76 -8.83 -6.18
N ALA A 7 -16.24 -7.83 -5.45
CA ALA A 7 -17.50 -7.18 -5.72
C ALA A 7 -17.24 -5.93 -6.58
N PHE A 8 -17.91 -5.85 -7.72
CA PHE A 8 -17.79 -4.76 -8.68
C PHE A 8 -19.15 -4.15 -8.96
N GLY A 9 -19.29 -2.87 -8.63
CA GLY A 9 -20.43 -2.05 -8.98
C GLY A 9 -20.06 -1.06 -10.08
N ALA A 10 -20.93 -0.87 -11.07
CA ALA A 10 -20.72 0.11 -12.13
C ALA A 10 -22.06 0.64 -12.69
N PRO A 11 -22.07 1.83 -13.35
CA PRO A 11 -23.20 2.30 -14.11
C PRO A 11 -23.63 1.27 -15.18
N GLY A 12 -24.95 1.14 -15.41
CA GLY A 12 -25.48 0.14 -16.31
C GLY A 12 -25.10 0.34 -17.79
N ASP A 13 -24.60 1.51 -18.15
CA ASP A 13 -24.08 1.86 -19.47
C ASP A 13 -22.56 1.70 -19.59
N THR A 14 -21.88 1.18 -18.55
CA THR A 14 -20.45 0.92 -18.58
C THR A 14 -20.12 -0.07 -19.72
N PRO A 15 -19.21 0.28 -20.65
CA PRO A 15 -18.81 -0.62 -21.72
C PRO A 15 -18.20 -1.91 -21.19
N ALA A 16 -18.65 -3.06 -21.68
CA ALA A 16 -18.13 -4.35 -21.26
C ALA A 16 -16.60 -4.48 -21.43
N ALA A 17 -16.03 -3.81 -22.43
CA ALA A 17 -14.58 -3.78 -22.66
C ALA A 17 -13.82 -3.21 -21.44
N GLN A 18 -14.34 -2.16 -20.80
CA GLN A 18 -13.70 -1.57 -19.62
C GLN A 18 -13.76 -2.52 -18.41
N ALA A 19 -14.87 -3.22 -18.23
CA ALA A 19 -14.99 -4.22 -17.16
C ALA A 19 -14.02 -5.41 -17.39
N LEU A 20 -13.81 -5.82 -18.64
CA LEU A 20 -12.84 -6.85 -19.00
C LEU A 20 -11.41 -6.40 -18.77
N GLU A 21 -11.04 -5.16 -19.16
CA GLU A 21 -9.71 -4.60 -18.88
C GLU A 21 -9.42 -4.54 -17.37
N LEU A 22 -10.42 -4.16 -16.57
CA LEU A 22 -10.29 -4.20 -15.10
C LEU A 22 -10.07 -5.63 -14.61
N ALA A 23 -10.86 -6.59 -15.09
CA ALA A 23 -10.71 -8.00 -14.71
C ALA A 23 -9.33 -8.55 -15.08
N ASP A 24 -8.83 -8.25 -16.28
CA ASP A 24 -7.50 -8.65 -16.74
C ASP A 24 -6.40 -8.06 -15.85
N GLY A 25 -6.50 -6.79 -15.47
CA GLY A 25 -5.56 -6.15 -14.54
C GLY A 25 -5.55 -6.83 -13.17
N MET A 26 -6.73 -7.14 -12.62
CA MET A 26 -6.87 -7.85 -11.35
C MET A 26 -6.27 -9.26 -11.42
N TRP A 27 -6.53 -10.01 -12.50
CA TRP A 27 -5.94 -11.34 -12.71
C TRP A 27 -4.42 -11.30 -12.81
N GLN A 28 -3.86 -10.32 -13.53
CA GLN A 28 -2.42 -10.14 -13.65
C GLN A 28 -1.77 -9.87 -12.29
N GLU A 29 -2.38 -9.02 -11.46
CA GLU A 29 -1.81 -8.69 -10.15
C GLU A 29 -1.96 -9.86 -9.16
N ALA A 30 -3.13 -10.51 -9.11
CA ALA A 30 -3.34 -11.69 -8.29
C ALA A 30 -2.38 -12.84 -8.67
N GLY A 31 -2.14 -13.02 -9.97
CA GLY A 31 -1.23 -14.04 -10.48
C GLY A 31 0.22 -13.87 -10.03
N ARG A 32 0.69 -12.64 -9.78
CA ARG A 32 2.03 -12.38 -9.22
C ARG A 32 2.22 -12.98 -7.82
N LEU A 33 1.12 -13.16 -7.10
CA LEU A 33 1.10 -13.75 -5.76
C LEU A 33 0.75 -15.23 -5.77
N GLY A 34 0.45 -15.80 -6.93
CA GLY A 34 -0.13 -17.13 -7.03
C GLY A 34 -1.54 -17.22 -6.46
N ALA A 35 -2.23 -16.08 -6.29
CA ALA A 35 -3.61 -16.03 -5.83
C ALA A 35 -4.58 -16.14 -7.00
N GLY A 36 -5.73 -16.78 -6.78
CA GLY A 36 -6.82 -16.85 -7.75
C GLY A 36 -7.98 -15.92 -7.38
N ILE A 37 -8.66 -15.36 -8.38
CA ILE A 37 -9.98 -14.74 -8.19
C ILE A 37 -11.00 -15.89 -8.26
N VAL A 38 -11.59 -16.24 -7.13
CA VAL A 38 -12.43 -17.43 -7.03
C VAL A 38 -13.93 -17.14 -7.07
N GLY A 39 -14.30 -15.87 -7.15
CA GLY A 39 -15.67 -15.43 -7.27
C GLY A 39 -15.83 -13.95 -6.97
N GLY A 40 -17.08 -13.53 -6.88
CA GLY A 40 -17.45 -12.14 -6.60
C GLY A 40 -18.89 -11.87 -7.01
N ASP A 41 -19.22 -10.59 -7.11
CA ASP A 41 -20.53 -10.13 -7.55
C ASP A 41 -20.40 -8.94 -8.50
N LEU A 42 -21.35 -8.80 -9.41
CA LEU A 42 -21.45 -7.69 -10.36
C LEU A 42 -22.82 -7.04 -10.22
N VAL A 43 -22.83 -5.78 -9.80
CA VAL A 43 -24.07 -5.06 -9.54
C VAL A 43 -24.10 -3.70 -10.27
N SER A 44 -25.32 -3.20 -10.52
CA SER A 44 -25.49 -1.82 -10.99
C SER A 44 -25.30 -0.84 -9.85
N ALA A 45 -24.50 0.22 -10.07
CA ALA A 45 -24.21 1.27 -9.11
C ALA A 45 -24.09 2.62 -9.84
N PRO A 46 -24.31 3.77 -9.17
CA PRO A 46 -24.22 5.09 -9.83
C PRO A 46 -22.78 5.48 -10.18
N GLN A 47 -21.79 4.81 -9.63
CA GLN A 47 -20.36 5.01 -9.88
C GLN A 47 -19.61 3.67 -9.74
N TRP A 48 -18.36 3.64 -10.19
CA TRP A 48 -17.52 2.46 -10.00
C TRP A 48 -17.22 2.26 -8.53
N VAL A 49 -17.49 1.06 -8.04
CA VAL A 49 -17.17 0.60 -6.69
C VAL A 49 -16.49 -0.75 -6.84
N ILE A 50 -15.27 -0.86 -6.35
CA ILE A 50 -14.50 -2.11 -6.39
C ILE A 50 -14.13 -2.47 -4.97
N SER A 51 -14.57 -3.65 -4.52
CA SER A 51 -14.21 -4.18 -3.22
C SER A 51 -13.56 -5.54 -3.40
N VAL A 52 -12.34 -5.69 -2.88
CA VAL A 52 -11.58 -6.94 -2.95
C VAL A 52 -11.40 -7.49 -1.56
N THR A 53 -11.85 -8.73 -1.33
CA THR A 53 -11.56 -9.47 -0.12
C THR A 53 -10.51 -10.53 -0.43
N ALA A 54 -9.32 -10.37 0.15
CA ALA A 54 -8.23 -11.33 0.00
C ALA A 54 -8.23 -12.34 1.15
N LEU A 55 -8.10 -13.61 0.79
CA LEU A 55 -7.96 -14.73 1.71
C LEU A 55 -6.52 -15.22 1.68
N GLY A 56 -5.96 -15.51 2.84
CA GLY A 56 -4.58 -15.96 2.96
C GLY A 56 -4.47 -17.16 3.91
N ASP A 57 -3.38 -17.92 3.73
CA ASP A 57 -3.00 -18.99 4.63
C ASP A 57 -1.66 -18.61 5.28
N LEU A 58 -1.63 -18.63 6.61
CA LEU A 58 -0.42 -18.38 7.38
C LEU A 58 0.52 -19.60 7.44
N ALA A 59 0.09 -20.73 6.87
CA ALA A 59 0.86 -21.99 6.83
C ALA A 59 1.33 -22.41 8.23
N GLY A 60 0.41 -22.35 9.21
CA GLY A 60 0.68 -22.73 10.60
C GLY A 60 1.41 -21.68 11.44
N ARG A 61 1.75 -20.51 10.88
CA ARG A 61 2.35 -19.40 11.64
C ARG A 61 1.31 -18.70 12.49
N ALA A 62 1.73 -18.20 13.64
CA ALA A 62 0.92 -17.23 14.36
C ALA A 62 0.86 -15.90 13.58
N PRO A 63 -0.28 -15.19 13.58
CA PRO A 63 -0.35 -13.86 12.98
C PRO A 63 0.53 -12.88 13.75
N VAL A 64 1.30 -12.06 13.04
CA VAL A 64 1.97 -10.89 13.62
C VAL A 64 1.00 -9.73 13.53
N LEU A 65 0.60 -9.22 14.68
CA LEU A 65 -0.41 -8.16 14.81
C LEU A 65 0.23 -6.79 14.91
N ARG A 66 -0.57 -5.73 14.95
CA ARG A 66 -0.12 -4.38 15.32
C ARG A 66 0.30 -4.30 16.80
N ALA A 67 -0.32 -5.12 17.66
CA ALA A 67 0.02 -5.26 19.07
C ALA A 67 1.18 -6.25 19.26
N GLY A 68 2.17 -5.87 20.05
CA GLY A 68 3.29 -6.77 20.37
C GLY A 68 4.66 -6.12 20.37
N ALA A 69 4.78 -4.87 19.89
CA ALA A 69 6.02 -4.11 19.98
C ALA A 69 6.42 -3.84 21.43
N ARG A 70 7.72 -3.81 21.70
CA ARG A 70 8.28 -3.69 23.06
C ARG A 70 9.34 -2.58 23.11
N PRO A 71 9.54 -1.95 24.28
CA PRO A 71 10.68 -1.06 24.46
C PRO A 71 12.00 -1.76 24.10
N GLY A 72 12.80 -1.10 23.27
CA GLY A 72 14.04 -1.66 22.75
C GLY A 72 13.94 -2.28 21.36
N ASP A 73 12.74 -2.51 20.84
CA ASP A 73 12.56 -2.93 19.45
C ASP A 73 12.97 -1.82 18.48
N THR A 74 13.43 -2.22 17.31
CA THR A 74 13.73 -1.30 16.18
C THR A 74 12.72 -1.55 15.07
N PHE A 75 12.14 -0.50 14.52
CA PHE A 75 11.27 -0.66 13.35
C PHE A 75 12.09 -0.62 12.05
N ALA A 76 11.60 -1.33 11.06
CA ALA A 76 12.11 -1.32 9.70
C ALA A 76 10.94 -1.18 8.71
N VAL A 77 11.21 -0.59 7.56
CA VAL A 77 10.24 -0.41 6.47
C VAL A 77 10.75 -1.15 5.25
N ALA A 78 9.89 -1.91 4.60
CA ALA A 78 10.16 -2.50 3.30
C ALA A 78 9.47 -1.68 2.22
N GLY A 79 10.22 -1.25 1.20
CA GLY A 79 9.73 -0.43 0.11
C GLY A 79 10.21 1.01 0.19
N GLU A 80 9.59 1.87 -0.62
CA GLU A 80 9.96 3.28 -0.78
C GLU A 80 8.87 4.17 -0.18
N LEU A 81 9.27 5.14 0.62
CA LEU A 81 8.35 6.08 1.29
C LEU A 81 8.11 7.35 0.46
N GLY A 82 6.92 7.94 0.63
CA GLY A 82 6.55 9.26 0.09
C GLY A 82 6.32 9.34 -1.43
N ARG A 83 6.76 8.36 -2.21
CA ARG A 83 6.68 8.43 -3.69
C ARG A 83 5.26 8.45 -4.23
N SER A 84 4.36 7.70 -3.62
CA SER A 84 2.94 7.71 -4.00
C SER A 84 2.28 9.04 -3.65
N ALA A 85 2.51 9.57 -2.47
CA ALA A 85 1.99 10.86 -2.04
C ALA A 85 2.50 11.99 -2.92
N ALA A 86 3.80 12.04 -3.20
CA ALA A 86 4.39 13.01 -4.12
C ALA A 86 3.79 12.89 -5.53
N GLY A 87 3.64 11.67 -6.04
CA GLY A 87 3.03 11.43 -7.35
C GLY A 87 1.58 11.91 -7.45
N HIS A 88 0.79 11.67 -6.40
CA HIS A 88 -0.58 12.18 -6.29
C HIS A 88 -0.61 13.71 -6.25
N HIS A 89 0.20 14.32 -5.38
CA HIS A 89 0.24 15.76 -5.20
C HIS A 89 0.62 16.49 -6.51
N LEU A 90 1.66 16.04 -7.19
CA LEU A 90 2.10 16.59 -8.47
C LEU A 90 1.02 16.47 -9.55
N TRP A 91 0.40 15.30 -9.65
CA TRP A 91 -0.68 15.06 -10.61
C TRP A 91 -1.91 15.91 -10.33
N HIS A 92 -2.34 15.97 -9.08
CA HIS A 92 -3.53 16.72 -8.67
C HIS A 92 -3.38 18.23 -8.93
N ASN A 93 -2.15 18.76 -8.79
CA ASN A 93 -1.84 20.17 -9.02
C ASN A 93 -1.35 20.49 -10.45
N GLY A 94 -1.41 19.54 -11.38
CA GLY A 94 -1.06 19.74 -12.79
C GLY A 94 0.43 20.03 -13.01
N ILE A 95 1.32 19.54 -12.14
CA ILE A 95 2.76 19.72 -12.24
C ILE A 95 3.35 18.57 -13.07
N ASP A 96 3.85 18.90 -14.26
CA ASP A 96 4.41 17.95 -15.23
C ASP A 96 5.87 17.59 -14.95
N GLY A 97 6.39 16.60 -15.68
CA GLY A 97 7.80 16.19 -15.67
C GLY A 97 8.18 15.15 -14.61
N PHE A 98 7.20 14.62 -13.86
CA PHE A 98 7.43 13.63 -12.81
C PHE A 98 6.65 12.32 -13.05
N ASP A 99 6.62 11.85 -14.29
CA ASP A 99 5.83 10.66 -14.69
C ASP A 99 6.16 9.41 -13.89
N ALA A 100 7.41 9.26 -13.44
CA ALA A 100 7.82 8.13 -12.62
C ALA A 100 7.11 8.13 -11.26
N LEU A 101 7.00 9.28 -10.59
CA LEU A 101 6.28 9.43 -9.32
C LEU A 101 4.77 9.26 -9.51
N ARG A 102 4.20 9.90 -10.55
CA ARG A 102 2.79 9.71 -10.92
C ARG A 102 2.45 8.24 -11.13
N ARG A 103 3.32 7.50 -11.82
CA ARG A 103 3.15 6.05 -12.03
C ARG A 103 3.22 5.26 -10.73
N ARG A 104 4.04 5.68 -9.75
CA ARG A 104 4.08 5.05 -8.43
C ARG A 104 2.77 5.18 -7.67
N HIS A 105 2.04 6.29 -7.85
CA HIS A 105 0.72 6.46 -7.30
C HIS A 105 -0.33 5.61 -8.01
N LEU A 106 -0.38 5.68 -9.34
CA LEU A 106 -1.41 5.02 -10.15
C LEU A 106 -1.23 3.49 -10.22
N VAL A 107 0.01 3.01 -10.15
CA VAL A 107 0.34 1.58 -10.22
C VAL A 107 1.32 1.24 -9.09
N PRO A 108 0.81 1.07 -7.86
CA PRO A 108 1.62 0.72 -6.70
C PRO A 108 2.38 -0.59 -6.93
N LYS A 109 3.58 -0.67 -6.35
CA LYS A 109 4.42 -1.88 -6.38
C LYS A 109 4.77 -2.29 -4.96
N PRO A 110 3.84 -2.94 -4.25
CA PRO A 110 4.10 -3.42 -2.90
C PRO A 110 5.25 -4.43 -2.90
N PRO A 111 6.11 -4.42 -1.87
CA PRO A 111 7.20 -5.38 -1.75
C PRO A 111 6.66 -6.73 -1.26
N TYR A 112 5.98 -7.46 -2.14
CA TYR A 112 5.35 -8.73 -1.82
C TYR A 112 6.34 -9.72 -1.19
N GLY A 113 5.87 -10.47 -0.19
CA GLY A 113 6.66 -11.45 0.55
C GLY A 113 7.44 -10.88 1.73
N GLN A 114 7.67 -9.56 1.83
CA GLN A 114 8.45 -8.97 2.93
C GLN A 114 7.78 -9.15 4.29
N GLY A 115 6.45 -9.09 4.38
CA GLY A 115 5.74 -9.39 5.62
C GLY A 115 6.01 -10.81 6.13
N ARG A 116 6.14 -11.79 5.22
CA ARG A 116 6.53 -13.16 5.59
C ARG A 116 7.97 -13.21 6.08
N VAL A 117 8.89 -12.54 5.41
CA VAL A 117 10.30 -12.46 5.83
C VAL A 117 10.41 -11.83 7.23
N ALA A 118 9.67 -10.75 7.49
CA ALA A 118 9.63 -10.12 8.80
C ALA A 118 9.07 -11.07 9.87
N ALA A 119 7.98 -11.76 9.60
CA ALA A 119 7.39 -12.73 10.53
C ALA A 119 8.34 -13.89 10.82
N ASP A 120 8.98 -14.47 9.81
CA ASP A 120 9.97 -15.54 9.94
C ASP A 120 11.25 -15.03 10.67
N GLY A 121 11.57 -13.74 10.56
CA GLY A 121 12.64 -13.05 11.27
C GLY A 121 12.31 -12.66 12.72
N GLY A 122 11.11 -12.95 13.20
CA GLY A 122 10.71 -12.71 14.59
C GLY A 122 10.17 -11.30 14.86
N ALA A 123 9.59 -10.64 13.85
CA ALA A 123 8.92 -9.36 14.07
C ALA A 123 7.85 -9.47 15.17
N THR A 124 7.90 -8.56 16.13
CA THR A 124 7.02 -8.53 17.32
C THR A 124 5.69 -7.85 17.02
N ALA A 125 5.69 -6.87 16.09
CA ALA A 125 4.50 -6.19 15.58
C ALA A 125 4.69 -5.86 14.10
N MET A 126 3.59 -5.73 13.37
CA MET A 126 3.64 -5.43 11.93
C MET A 126 2.35 -4.75 11.47
N THR A 127 2.49 -3.84 10.52
CA THR A 127 1.40 -3.23 9.75
C THR A 127 1.88 -2.97 8.33
N ASP A 128 0.97 -2.73 7.41
CA ASP A 128 1.29 -2.10 6.13
C ASP A 128 1.49 -0.58 6.31
N VAL A 129 1.99 0.08 5.28
CA VAL A 129 2.06 1.55 5.21
C VAL A 129 1.09 1.98 4.11
N SER A 130 -0.11 2.38 4.52
CA SER A 130 -1.19 2.82 3.62
C SER A 130 -1.52 4.30 3.78
N ASP A 131 -1.55 4.80 5.01
CA ASP A 131 -1.95 6.16 5.36
C ASP A 131 -0.76 7.08 5.66
N GLY A 132 0.43 6.51 5.62
CA GLY A 132 1.70 7.18 5.83
C GLY A 132 2.46 6.65 7.06
N LEU A 133 3.78 6.77 6.99
CA LEU A 133 4.67 6.15 7.98
C LEU A 133 4.30 6.52 9.42
N LEU A 134 4.02 7.80 9.69
CA LEU A 134 3.72 8.25 11.06
C LEU A 134 2.36 7.76 11.54
N ALA A 135 1.34 7.77 10.67
CA ALA A 135 0.01 7.27 11.00
C ALA A 135 0.06 5.76 11.32
N ASP A 136 0.70 4.98 10.47
CA ASP A 136 0.75 3.53 10.60
C ASP A 136 1.65 3.08 11.76
N LEU A 137 2.76 3.79 12.04
CA LEU A 137 3.53 3.60 13.27
C LEU A 137 2.72 3.98 14.52
N GLY A 138 1.87 5.01 14.42
CA GLY A 138 0.92 5.39 15.48
C GLY A 138 0.00 4.24 15.85
N HIS A 139 -0.51 3.49 14.89
CA HIS A 139 -1.33 2.30 15.15
C HIS A 139 -0.57 1.19 15.90
N ILE A 140 0.71 0.98 15.58
CA ILE A 140 1.55 0.04 16.33
C ILE A 140 1.78 0.56 17.75
N ALA A 141 2.11 1.84 17.90
CA ALA A 141 2.37 2.46 19.20
C ALA A 141 1.16 2.34 20.13
N GLU A 142 -0.02 2.69 19.63
CA GLU A 142 -1.29 2.60 20.36
C GLU A 142 -1.61 1.16 20.75
N ALA A 143 -1.61 0.24 19.78
CA ALA A 143 -1.96 -1.16 19.99
C ALA A 143 -0.97 -1.89 20.93
N SER A 144 0.28 -1.44 21.00
CA SER A 144 1.34 -2.04 21.82
C SER A 144 1.56 -1.29 23.14
N GLY A 145 1.01 -0.10 23.32
CA GLY A 145 1.22 0.73 24.51
C GLY A 145 2.66 1.25 24.64
N VAL A 146 3.32 1.55 23.52
CA VAL A 146 4.73 2.02 23.48
C VAL A 146 4.86 3.36 22.75
N GLY A 147 5.93 4.10 23.03
CA GLY A 147 6.34 5.25 22.24
C GLY A 147 7.31 4.82 21.12
N ILE A 148 7.22 5.44 19.94
CA ILE A 148 8.11 5.19 18.82
C ILE A 148 8.87 6.48 18.49
N ASN A 149 10.20 6.41 18.42
CA ASN A 149 11.05 7.49 17.98
C ASN A 149 11.49 7.27 16.54
N VAL A 150 11.16 8.21 15.66
CA VAL A 150 11.55 8.16 14.23
C VAL A 150 12.76 9.07 14.02
N SER A 151 13.87 8.50 13.59
CA SER A 151 15.05 9.27 13.21
C SER A 151 14.93 9.72 11.75
N THR A 152 14.85 11.02 11.52
CA THR A 152 14.83 11.59 10.16
C THR A 152 16.11 11.29 9.37
N ALA A 153 17.22 11.06 10.05
CA ALA A 153 18.46 10.64 9.41
C ALA A 153 18.34 9.28 8.70
N ALA A 154 17.51 8.38 9.23
CA ALA A 154 17.24 7.09 8.59
C ALA A 154 16.40 7.22 7.29
N LEU A 155 15.71 8.34 7.09
CA LEU A 155 14.86 8.62 5.93
C LEU A 155 15.52 9.54 4.89
N THR A 156 16.82 9.82 5.02
CA THR A 156 17.54 10.76 4.15
C THR A 156 17.47 10.35 2.68
N ALA A 157 17.59 9.06 2.38
CA ALA A 157 17.55 8.58 0.99
C ALA A 157 16.19 8.82 0.33
N ASP A 158 15.08 8.62 1.05
CA ASP A 158 13.75 8.91 0.53
C ASP A 158 13.53 10.41 0.37
N ARG A 159 13.93 11.22 1.36
CA ARG A 159 13.89 12.68 1.28
C ARG A 159 14.65 13.19 0.07
N ASP A 160 15.88 12.77 -0.14
CA ASP A 160 16.74 13.25 -1.22
C ASP A 160 16.17 12.87 -2.59
N ALA A 161 15.57 11.67 -2.71
CA ALA A 161 14.90 11.23 -3.91
C ALA A 161 13.63 12.05 -4.26
N LEU A 162 13.01 12.72 -3.28
CA LEU A 162 11.80 13.52 -3.45
C LEU A 162 12.07 15.03 -3.48
N SER A 163 13.29 15.47 -3.19
CA SER A 163 13.63 16.92 -3.06
C SER A 163 13.29 17.74 -4.31
N ALA A 164 13.52 17.20 -5.51
CA ALA A 164 13.18 17.90 -6.75
C ALA A 164 11.67 18.03 -6.95
N ALA A 165 10.90 17.02 -6.58
CA ALA A 165 9.44 17.04 -6.66
C ALA A 165 8.84 18.02 -5.65
N ALA A 166 9.35 18.04 -4.43
CA ALA A 166 8.94 18.97 -3.40
C ALA A 166 9.22 20.42 -3.80
N ALA A 167 10.42 20.71 -4.33
CA ALA A 167 10.77 22.04 -4.84
C ALA A 167 9.87 22.48 -6.00
N ALA A 168 9.51 21.59 -6.92
CA ALA A 168 8.61 21.91 -8.03
C ALA A 168 7.18 22.19 -7.57
N ALA A 169 6.76 21.62 -6.45
CA ALA A 169 5.45 21.78 -5.85
C ALA A 169 5.39 22.94 -4.83
N ASP A 170 6.49 23.61 -4.57
CA ASP A 170 6.64 24.58 -3.46
C ASP A 170 6.17 23.98 -2.12
N ALA A 171 6.55 22.75 -1.86
CA ALA A 171 6.12 21.96 -0.72
C ALA A 171 7.30 21.54 0.16
N ASP A 172 7.02 21.27 1.44
CA ASP A 172 7.98 20.64 2.32
C ASP A 172 8.09 19.14 1.97
N VAL A 173 9.30 18.65 1.77
CA VAL A 173 9.57 17.24 1.47
C VAL A 173 9.13 16.28 2.57
N TRP A 174 8.91 16.78 3.79
CA TRP A 174 8.43 16.02 4.94
C TRP A 174 6.91 16.04 5.13
N ALA A 175 6.21 16.93 4.41
CA ALA A 175 4.76 17.04 4.44
C ALA A 175 4.08 16.06 3.50
#